data_dc5f4d67eb6b040b8a1dec8b9ac87dbd
#
_entry.id   dc5f4d67eb6b040b8a1dec8b9ac87dbd
#
_cell.length_a   1.000
_cell.length_b   1.000
_cell.length_c   1.000
_cell.angle_alpha   90.00
_cell.angle_beta   90.00
_cell.angle_gamma   90.00
#
_symmetry.space_group_name_H-M   'P 1'
#
loop_
_entity.id
_entity.type
_entity.pdbx_description
1 polymer ?
#
loop_
_entity_poly.entity_id
_entity_poly.type
_entity_poly.pdbx_seq_one_letter_code
_entity_poly.pdbx_strand_id
1 'polypeptide(L)'
;MTKSLSALAVAIAISATVTAQQKPPAFAPIPAPENVAKPPADAAKTASGLASLVLQKGTGTTKPGPSDMVTVNYTGWTTDGKMFDSSFARNAPSSFPLDRVIKGWGEGVQLMVQGEKRRFWIPQEIAYNGMAGRPAGMLVFDIELLDVSPSPSTPPADVAAPPADAKKTSSGLAYKTLREGKGGTHPTKSSTVTVHYTGWTTDGKMFDTSVDKGAPISFGLGDVIAGWTEGVQLMTVGEKMRFWIPERLAYKGERPPRGMLVFDVELLAIK
;
A
#
# COMPACT_ATOMS: atom_id res chain seq x y z
N MET A 1 58.79 29.29 -52.73
CA MET A 1 58.23 27.93 -52.89
C MET A 1 57.43 27.59 -51.64
N THR A 2 56.19 27.94 -51.62
CA THR A 2 55.29 27.70 -50.46
C THR A 2 54.29 26.64 -50.85
N LYS A 3 54.37 25.48 -50.16
CA LYS A 3 53.41 24.38 -50.32
C LYS A 3 52.21 24.57 -49.37
N SER A 4 51.09 24.78 -49.94
CA SER A 4 49.79 24.80 -49.23
C SER A 4 49.37 23.36 -48.87
N LEU A 5 49.08 23.07 -47.58
CA LEU A 5 48.45 21.83 -47.13
C LEU A 5 46.94 22.14 -46.95
N SER A 6 46.16 21.55 -47.83
CA SER A 6 44.71 21.52 -47.67
C SER A 6 44.31 20.43 -46.61
N ALA A 7 43.67 20.84 -45.54
CA ALA A 7 43.09 19.91 -44.57
C ALA A 7 41.68 19.54 -45.01
N LEU A 8 41.47 18.24 -45.23
CA LEU A 8 40.18 17.64 -45.57
C LEU A 8 39.39 17.35 -44.24
N ALA A 9 38.36 18.11 -43.94
CA ALA A 9 37.49 17.85 -42.80
C ALA A 9 36.44 16.80 -43.21
N VAL A 10 36.55 15.61 -42.59
CA VAL A 10 35.53 14.56 -42.70
C VAL A 10 34.47 14.82 -41.65
N ALA A 11 33.29 15.22 -42.06
CA ALA A 11 32.12 15.36 -41.22
C ALA A 11 31.47 13.98 -41.04
N ILE A 12 31.56 13.40 -39.82
CA ILE A 12 30.84 12.18 -39.45
C ILE A 12 29.42 12.62 -39.03
N ALA A 13 28.44 12.32 -39.86
CA ALA A 13 27.04 12.47 -39.53
C ALA A 13 26.60 11.30 -38.62
N ILE A 14 26.41 11.57 -37.34
CA ILE A 14 25.80 10.61 -36.41
C ILE A 14 24.30 10.66 -36.63
N SER A 15 23.76 9.70 -37.36
CA SER A 15 22.32 9.49 -37.48
C SER A 15 21.81 8.88 -36.16
N ALA A 16 21.21 9.69 -35.31
CA ALA A 16 20.49 9.21 -34.14
C ALA A 16 19.20 8.51 -34.60
N THR A 17 19.22 7.20 -34.66
CA THR A 17 17.99 6.40 -34.79
C THR A 17 17.19 6.54 -33.51
N VAL A 18 16.14 7.36 -33.55
CA VAL A 18 15.11 7.39 -32.50
C VAL A 18 14.37 6.06 -32.56
N THR A 19 14.74 5.16 -31.65
CA THR A 19 13.99 3.92 -31.45
C THR A 19 12.64 4.33 -30.85
N ALA A 20 11.58 4.22 -31.66
CA ALA A 20 10.22 4.42 -31.15
C ALA A 20 10.01 3.43 -30.01
N GLN A 21 9.77 3.96 -28.80
CA GLN A 21 9.40 3.16 -27.65
C GLN A 21 8.12 2.40 -28.01
N GLN A 22 8.24 1.10 -28.22
CA GLN A 22 7.10 0.21 -28.41
C GLN A 22 6.19 0.34 -27.19
N LYS A 23 4.97 0.85 -27.43
CA LYS A 23 3.88 0.80 -26.45
C LYS A 23 3.79 -0.66 -25.97
N PRO A 24 3.76 -0.92 -24.63
CA PRO A 24 3.60 -2.28 -24.13
C PRO A 24 2.42 -2.96 -24.84
N PRO A 25 2.50 -4.26 -25.16
CA PRO A 25 1.40 -4.96 -25.80
C PRO A 25 0.12 -4.72 -25.00
N ALA A 26 -0.93 -4.26 -25.67
CA ALA A 26 -2.20 -4.06 -25.01
C ALA A 26 -2.66 -5.43 -24.46
N PHE A 27 -2.90 -5.51 -23.16
CA PHE A 27 -3.44 -6.70 -22.53
C PHE A 27 -4.77 -7.05 -23.21
N ALA A 28 -4.92 -8.30 -23.66
CA ALA A 28 -6.16 -8.75 -24.26
C ALA A 28 -7.30 -8.65 -23.22
N PRO A 29 -8.44 -8.03 -23.56
CA PRO A 29 -9.56 -7.93 -22.62
C PRO A 29 -10.00 -9.32 -22.14
N ILE A 30 -10.16 -9.48 -20.83
CA ILE A 30 -10.71 -10.69 -20.24
C ILE A 30 -12.20 -10.73 -20.60
N PRO A 31 -12.70 -11.81 -21.22
CA PRO A 31 -14.11 -11.94 -21.55
C PRO A 31 -15.02 -11.78 -20.33
N ALA A 32 -16.13 -11.08 -20.52
CA ALA A 32 -17.13 -10.96 -19.47
C ALA A 32 -17.81 -12.31 -19.20
N PRO A 33 -18.21 -12.58 -17.95
CA PRO A 33 -18.98 -13.77 -17.64
C PRO A 33 -20.40 -13.72 -18.25
N GLU A 34 -21.00 -14.89 -18.51
CA GLU A 34 -22.35 -14.99 -19.10
C GLU A 34 -23.43 -14.23 -18.30
N ASN A 35 -23.29 -14.20 -16.96
CA ASN A 35 -24.22 -13.50 -16.07
C ASN A 35 -23.79 -12.07 -15.72
N VAL A 36 -22.97 -11.41 -16.57
CA VAL A 36 -22.52 -10.03 -16.35
C VAL A 36 -23.69 -9.04 -16.32
N ALA A 37 -24.74 -9.25 -17.11
CA ALA A 37 -25.85 -8.30 -17.22
C ALA A 37 -26.69 -8.18 -15.95
N LYS A 38 -26.80 -9.25 -15.15
CA LYS A 38 -27.55 -9.27 -13.88
C LYS A 38 -27.11 -10.44 -12.99
N PRO A 39 -27.25 -10.32 -11.65
CA PRO A 39 -26.96 -11.43 -10.75
C PRO A 39 -27.93 -12.59 -11.00
N PRO A 40 -27.46 -13.83 -10.92
CA PRO A 40 -28.32 -15.02 -11.00
C PRO A 40 -29.23 -15.10 -9.76
N ALA A 41 -30.27 -15.96 -9.83
CA ALA A 41 -31.29 -16.04 -8.78
C ALA A 41 -30.74 -16.55 -7.44
N ASP A 42 -29.68 -17.33 -7.46
CA ASP A 42 -28.98 -17.89 -6.29
C ASP A 42 -27.90 -16.99 -5.73
N ALA A 43 -27.66 -15.80 -6.31
CA ALA A 43 -26.74 -14.83 -5.74
C ALA A 43 -27.24 -14.32 -4.39
N ALA A 44 -26.38 -14.36 -3.38
CA ALA A 44 -26.65 -13.78 -2.08
C ALA A 44 -26.76 -12.23 -2.20
N LYS A 45 -27.70 -11.62 -1.48
CA LYS A 45 -27.90 -10.17 -1.48
C LYS A 45 -27.80 -9.61 -0.09
N THR A 46 -27.17 -8.43 0.04
CA THR A 46 -27.15 -7.66 1.27
C THR A 46 -28.22 -6.57 1.30
N ALA A 47 -28.36 -5.89 2.43
CA ALA A 47 -29.34 -4.80 2.58
C ALA A 47 -29.04 -3.59 1.68
N SER A 48 -27.78 -3.37 1.28
CA SER A 48 -27.37 -2.30 0.35
C SER A 48 -27.72 -2.62 -1.12
N GLY A 49 -28.21 -3.84 -1.39
CA GLY A 49 -28.45 -4.33 -2.74
C GLY A 49 -27.21 -4.95 -3.42
N LEU A 50 -26.07 -5.01 -2.76
CA LEU A 50 -24.90 -5.76 -3.25
C LEU A 50 -25.28 -7.22 -3.45
N ALA A 51 -25.11 -7.76 -4.66
CA ALA A 51 -25.29 -9.17 -4.92
C ALA A 51 -23.93 -9.85 -5.08
N SER A 52 -23.80 -11.10 -4.62
CA SER A 52 -22.55 -11.84 -4.72
C SER A 52 -22.73 -13.33 -4.91
N LEU A 53 -21.76 -13.95 -5.58
CA LEU A 53 -21.69 -15.40 -5.81
C LEU A 53 -20.25 -15.89 -5.55
N VAL A 54 -20.10 -16.89 -4.69
CA VAL A 54 -18.81 -17.54 -4.44
C VAL A 54 -18.44 -18.36 -5.66
N LEU A 55 -17.34 -18.04 -6.32
CA LEU A 55 -16.81 -18.79 -7.48
C LEU A 55 -15.83 -19.87 -7.03
N GLN A 56 -15.08 -19.59 -5.97
CA GLN A 56 -14.14 -20.52 -5.34
C GLN A 56 -14.11 -20.25 -3.84
N LYS A 57 -14.24 -21.30 -3.03
CA LYS A 57 -14.12 -21.18 -1.57
C LYS A 57 -12.67 -20.88 -1.18
N GLY A 58 -12.51 -19.98 -0.23
CA GLY A 58 -11.22 -19.68 0.39
C GLY A 58 -10.79 -20.73 1.40
N THR A 59 -9.52 -20.68 1.78
CA THR A 59 -8.91 -21.55 2.79
C THR A 59 -8.65 -20.82 4.11
N GLY A 60 -8.69 -19.48 4.11
CA GLY A 60 -8.56 -18.65 5.30
C GLY A 60 -9.82 -18.72 6.20
N THR A 61 -9.66 -18.26 7.43
CA THR A 61 -10.75 -18.17 8.41
C THR A 61 -11.07 -16.74 8.81
N THR A 62 -10.11 -15.83 8.64
CA THR A 62 -10.23 -14.41 9.01
C THR A 62 -10.82 -13.61 7.85
N LYS A 63 -11.84 -12.80 8.15
CA LYS A 63 -12.41 -11.83 7.24
C LYS A 63 -11.72 -10.48 7.42
N PRO A 64 -11.54 -9.69 6.34
CA PRO A 64 -11.02 -8.33 6.47
C PRO A 64 -11.92 -7.45 7.34
N GLY A 65 -11.31 -6.60 8.15
CA GLY A 65 -11.97 -5.48 8.79
C GLY A 65 -12.21 -4.31 7.83
N PRO A 66 -13.02 -3.31 8.22
CA PRO A 66 -13.47 -2.23 7.34
C PRO A 66 -12.35 -1.33 6.81
N SER A 67 -11.21 -1.29 7.47
CA SER A 67 -10.04 -0.50 7.08
C SER A 67 -8.80 -1.34 6.77
N ASP A 68 -8.90 -2.67 6.79
CA ASP A 68 -7.75 -3.54 6.54
C ASP A 68 -7.22 -3.36 5.12
N MET A 69 -5.91 -3.56 4.98
CA MET A 69 -5.23 -3.65 3.71
C MET A 69 -5.51 -5.02 3.10
N VAL A 70 -6.05 -5.05 1.90
CA VAL A 70 -6.27 -6.29 1.15
C VAL A 70 -5.44 -6.31 -0.11
N THR A 71 -4.88 -7.48 -0.44
CA THR A 71 -4.22 -7.75 -1.72
C THR A 71 -5.12 -8.66 -2.54
N VAL A 72 -5.46 -8.25 -3.75
CA VAL A 72 -6.43 -8.93 -4.59
C VAL A 72 -5.97 -9.04 -6.03
N ASN A 73 -6.41 -10.10 -6.70
CA ASN A 73 -6.59 -10.09 -8.15
C ASN A 73 -8.03 -9.75 -8.47
N TYR A 74 -8.26 -8.98 -9.53
CA TYR A 74 -9.63 -8.65 -9.93
C TYR A 74 -9.75 -8.31 -11.40
N THR A 75 -10.98 -8.41 -11.90
CA THR A 75 -11.40 -7.86 -13.19
C THR A 75 -12.79 -7.24 -13.03
N GLY A 76 -12.98 -6.06 -13.63
CA GLY A 76 -14.23 -5.31 -13.58
C GLY A 76 -14.83 -5.09 -14.96
N TRP A 77 -16.14 -5.30 -15.07
CA TRP A 77 -16.95 -5.08 -16.28
C TRP A 77 -18.16 -4.21 -16.01
N THR A 78 -18.60 -3.50 -17.02
CA THR A 78 -19.95 -2.95 -17.11
C THR A 78 -20.94 -4.04 -17.52
N THR A 79 -22.24 -3.83 -17.30
CA THR A 79 -23.29 -4.84 -17.55
C THR A 79 -23.47 -5.22 -19.02
N ASP A 80 -22.92 -4.42 -19.94
CA ASP A 80 -22.82 -4.73 -21.37
C ASP A 80 -21.61 -5.60 -21.74
N GLY A 81 -20.84 -6.03 -20.73
CA GLY A 81 -19.69 -6.92 -20.90
C GLY A 81 -18.36 -6.23 -21.22
N LYS A 82 -18.32 -4.90 -21.26
CA LYS A 82 -17.08 -4.18 -21.49
C LYS A 82 -16.19 -4.19 -20.25
N MET A 83 -14.99 -4.78 -20.37
CA MET A 83 -13.96 -4.69 -19.33
C MET A 83 -13.46 -3.25 -19.21
N PHE A 84 -13.42 -2.69 -17.99
CA PHE A 84 -12.91 -1.35 -17.75
C PHE A 84 -11.67 -1.32 -16.86
N ASP A 85 -11.45 -2.33 -16.04
CA ASP A 85 -10.25 -2.42 -15.19
C ASP A 85 -9.92 -3.89 -14.85
N SER A 86 -8.60 -4.19 -14.69
CA SER A 86 -8.14 -5.51 -14.28
C SER A 86 -6.72 -5.44 -13.71
N SER A 87 -6.46 -6.15 -12.61
CA SER A 87 -5.11 -6.33 -12.06
C SER A 87 -4.24 -7.18 -13.00
N PHE A 88 -4.85 -8.11 -13.73
CA PHE A 88 -4.13 -8.95 -14.70
C PHE A 88 -3.58 -8.13 -15.87
N ALA A 89 -4.25 -7.03 -16.27
CA ALA A 89 -3.74 -6.12 -17.28
C ALA A 89 -2.44 -5.42 -16.87
N ARG A 90 -2.16 -5.38 -15.57
CA ARG A 90 -0.93 -4.83 -14.98
C ARG A 90 0.10 -5.91 -14.62
N ASN A 91 -0.22 -7.18 -14.83
CA ASN A 91 0.58 -8.37 -14.44
C ASN A 91 0.97 -8.37 -12.95
N ALA A 92 0.17 -7.76 -12.10
CA ALA A 92 0.43 -7.67 -10.66
C ALA A 92 -0.88 -7.57 -9.88
N PRO A 93 -1.00 -8.26 -8.73
CA PRO A 93 -2.05 -7.99 -7.77
C PRO A 93 -2.06 -6.52 -7.35
N SER A 94 -3.18 -6.07 -6.85
CA SER A 94 -3.34 -4.71 -6.35
C SER A 94 -3.66 -4.74 -4.86
N SER A 95 -3.06 -3.83 -4.09
CA SER A 95 -3.32 -3.70 -2.66
C SER A 95 -4.02 -2.39 -2.36
N PHE A 96 -5.07 -2.44 -1.54
CA PHE A 96 -5.89 -1.29 -1.16
C PHE A 96 -6.29 -1.37 0.31
N PRO A 97 -6.35 -0.25 1.04
CA PRO A 97 -7.13 -0.16 2.27
C PRO A 97 -8.63 -0.17 1.91
N LEU A 98 -9.43 -0.97 2.61
CA LEU A 98 -10.86 -1.17 2.29
C LEU A 98 -11.72 0.08 2.52
N ASP A 99 -11.27 1.02 3.32
CA ASP A 99 -11.94 2.32 3.54
C ASP A 99 -11.69 3.34 2.41
N ARG A 100 -10.85 2.99 1.40
CA ARG A 100 -10.49 3.88 0.27
C ARG A 100 -10.95 3.38 -1.09
N VAL A 101 -11.74 2.33 -1.11
CA VAL A 101 -12.37 1.79 -2.33
C VAL A 101 -13.85 2.20 -2.41
N ILE A 102 -14.54 1.88 -3.50
CA ILE A 102 -15.98 2.09 -3.62
C ILE A 102 -16.71 1.29 -2.53
N LYS A 103 -17.84 1.82 -2.04
CA LYS A 103 -18.59 1.23 -0.91
C LYS A 103 -18.90 -0.26 -1.12
N GLY A 104 -19.30 -0.64 -2.33
CA GLY A 104 -19.59 -2.04 -2.67
C GLY A 104 -18.39 -2.98 -2.56
N TRP A 105 -17.16 -2.48 -2.81
CA TRP A 105 -15.93 -3.24 -2.54
C TRP A 105 -15.67 -3.35 -1.04
N GLY A 106 -15.72 -2.22 -0.32
CA GLY A 106 -15.55 -2.21 1.12
C GLY A 106 -16.50 -3.17 1.84
N GLU A 107 -17.76 -3.22 1.43
CA GLU A 107 -18.76 -4.15 1.95
C GLU A 107 -18.49 -5.60 1.50
N GLY A 108 -18.30 -5.80 0.19
CA GLY A 108 -18.20 -7.14 -0.41
C GLY A 108 -16.97 -7.92 0.02
N VAL A 109 -15.80 -7.28 0.05
CA VAL A 109 -14.53 -7.96 0.40
C VAL A 109 -14.52 -8.36 1.87
N GLN A 110 -15.19 -7.64 2.77
CA GLN A 110 -15.38 -8.05 4.17
C GLN A 110 -16.22 -9.34 4.33
N LEU A 111 -16.95 -9.78 3.31
CA LEU A 111 -17.65 -11.08 3.30
C LEU A 111 -16.73 -12.25 2.96
N MET A 112 -15.56 -11.98 2.34
CA MET A 112 -14.61 -12.97 1.85
C MET A 112 -13.62 -13.42 2.93
N VAL A 113 -12.99 -14.56 2.68
CA VAL A 113 -11.80 -15.02 3.43
C VAL A 113 -10.63 -15.21 2.46
N GLN A 114 -9.40 -15.24 2.96
CA GLN A 114 -8.21 -15.43 2.13
C GLN A 114 -8.31 -16.69 1.26
N GLY A 115 -7.90 -16.58 -0.01
CA GLY A 115 -8.01 -17.64 -1.03
C GLY A 115 -9.39 -17.75 -1.67
N GLU A 116 -10.37 -16.96 -1.26
CA GLU A 116 -11.70 -16.96 -1.86
C GLU A 116 -11.71 -16.15 -3.15
N LYS A 117 -12.45 -16.65 -4.17
CA LYS A 117 -12.82 -15.90 -5.37
C LYS A 117 -14.32 -15.71 -5.39
N ARG A 118 -14.78 -14.47 -5.54
CA ARG A 118 -16.19 -14.12 -5.49
C ARG A 118 -16.52 -13.12 -6.58
N ARG A 119 -17.69 -13.27 -7.19
CA ARG A 119 -18.28 -12.29 -8.10
C ARG A 119 -19.23 -11.40 -7.36
N PHE A 120 -19.14 -10.10 -7.66
CA PHE A 120 -20.01 -9.08 -7.11
C PHE A 120 -20.72 -8.33 -8.24
N TRP A 121 -22.01 -8.05 -8.04
CA TRP A 121 -22.80 -7.11 -8.81
C TRP A 121 -23.08 -5.93 -7.89
N ILE A 122 -22.45 -4.81 -8.17
CA ILE A 122 -22.43 -3.63 -7.31
C ILE A 122 -23.37 -2.58 -7.90
N PRO A 123 -24.50 -2.28 -7.25
CA PRO A 123 -25.40 -1.20 -7.67
C PRO A 123 -24.67 0.13 -7.78
N GLN A 124 -25.16 0.99 -8.69
CA GLN A 124 -24.54 2.30 -8.96
C GLN A 124 -24.34 3.14 -7.70
N GLU A 125 -25.28 3.10 -6.78
CA GLU A 125 -25.32 3.92 -5.54
C GLU A 125 -24.15 3.62 -4.60
N ILE A 126 -23.64 2.40 -4.63
CA ILE A 126 -22.48 1.93 -3.86
C ILE A 126 -21.24 1.64 -4.72
N ALA A 127 -21.32 1.95 -6.03
CA ALA A 127 -20.21 1.99 -6.98
C ALA A 127 -19.69 3.45 -7.08
N TYR A 128 -19.54 3.96 -8.29
CA TYR A 128 -19.07 5.34 -8.50
C TYR A 128 -20.17 6.40 -8.42
N ASN A 129 -21.42 6.01 -8.24
CA ASN A 129 -22.57 6.89 -8.03
C ASN A 129 -22.69 8.04 -9.05
N GLY A 130 -22.45 7.75 -10.33
CA GLY A 130 -22.53 8.74 -11.41
C GLY A 130 -21.36 9.73 -11.49
N MET A 131 -20.25 9.47 -10.80
CA MET A 131 -19.04 10.32 -10.85
C MET A 131 -18.54 10.45 -12.30
N ALA A 132 -18.32 11.67 -12.76
CA ALA A 132 -17.83 11.94 -14.10
C ALA A 132 -16.48 11.27 -14.38
N GLY A 133 -16.33 10.68 -15.57
CA GLY A 133 -15.11 9.98 -15.99
C GLY A 133 -14.94 8.57 -15.40
N ARG A 134 -15.96 8.08 -14.68
CA ARG A 134 -16.03 6.69 -14.15
C ARG A 134 -17.12 5.90 -14.85
N PRO A 135 -17.03 4.55 -14.89
CA PRO A 135 -18.11 3.72 -15.42
C PRO A 135 -19.42 4.00 -14.67
N ALA A 136 -20.52 4.14 -15.41
CA ALA A 136 -21.86 4.37 -14.87
C ALA A 136 -22.65 3.07 -14.74
N GLY A 137 -23.71 3.08 -13.94
CA GLY A 137 -24.58 1.94 -13.73
C GLY A 137 -24.01 0.89 -12.78
N MET A 138 -24.63 -0.28 -12.79
CA MET A 138 -24.16 -1.44 -12.03
C MET A 138 -22.82 -1.91 -12.58
N LEU A 139 -21.91 -2.25 -11.69
CA LEU A 139 -20.60 -2.78 -12.03
C LEU A 139 -20.48 -4.25 -11.57
N VAL A 140 -19.77 -5.04 -12.36
CA VAL A 140 -19.53 -6.46 -12.04
C VAL A 140 -18.05 -6.67 -11.85
N PHE A 141 -17.68 -7.33 -10.76
CA PHE A 141 -16.28 -7.65 -10.45
C PHE A 141 -16.13 -9.10 -10.05
N ASP A 142 -15.14 -9.77 -10.63
CA ASP A 142 -14.55 -10.97 -10.05
C ASP A 142 -13.36 -10.55 -9.21
N ILE A 143 -13.37 -10.92 -7.93
CA ILE A 143 -12.31 -10.58 -6.97
C ILE A 143 -11.81 -11.87 -6.34
N GLU A 144 -10.49 -12.05 -6.34
CA GLU A 144 -9.78 -13.09 -5.61
C GLU A 144 -9.00 -12.44 -4.46
N LEU A 145 -9.31 -12.79 -3.22
CA LEU A 145 -8.64 -12.26 -2.04
C LEU A 145 -7.38 -13.06 -1.72
N LEU A 146 -6.22 -12.48 -2.01
CA LEU A 146 -4.92 -13.14 -1.86
C LEU A 146 -4.35 -12.98 -0.45
N ASP A 147 -4.49 -11.79 0.14
CA ASP A 147 -3.94 -11.49 1.47
C ASP A 147 -4.76 -10.44 2.19
N VAL A 148 -4.70 -10.50 3.52
CA VAL A 148 -5.32 -9.54 4.44
C VAL A 148 -4.30 -9.17 5.50
N SER A 149 -4.04 -7.89 5.66
CA SER A 149 -3.20 -7.38 6.73
C SER A 149 -3.90 -6.21 7.45
N PRO A 150 -3.65 -6.03 8.76
CA PRO A 150 -4.22 -4.91 9.48
C PRO A 150 -3.92 -3.59 8.79
N SER A 151 -4.91 -2.69 8.78
CA SER A 151 -4.69 -1.33 8.27
C SER A 151 -3.51 -0.69 9.00
N PRO A 152 -2.60 -0.03 8.26
CA PRO A 152 -1.57 0.78 8.90
C PRO A 152 -2.15 1.93 9.74
N SER A 153 -3.40 2.32 9.50
CA SER A 153 -4.10 3.33 10.31
C SER A 153 -4.68 2.77 11.62
N THR A 154 -4.84 1.45 11.74
CA THR A 154 -5.35 0.84 12.97
C THR A 154 -4.32 0.98 14.09
N PRO A 155 -4.63 1.72 15.17
CA PRO A 155 -3.69 1.86 16.26
C PRO A 155 -3.44 0.51 16.94
N PRO A 156 -2.21 0.21 17.33
CA PRO A 156 -1.93 -1.00 18.10
C PRO A 156 -2.56 -0.95 19.49
N ALA A 157 -2.86 -2.10 20.08
CA ALA A 157 -3.50 -2.19 21.39
C ALA A 157 -2.70 -1.51 22.52
N ASP A 158 -1.37 -1.43 22.37
CA ASP A 158 -0.44 -0.80 23.31
C ASP A 158 -0.04 0.64 22.90
N VAL A 159 -0.83 1.30 22.03
CA VAL A 159 -0.54 2.68 21.58
C VAL A 159 -0.53 3.69 22.71
N ALA A 160 -1.36 3.50 23.75
CA ALA A 160 -1.48 4.45 24.86
C ALA A 160 -0.20 4.55 25.73
N ALA A 161 0.53 3.45 25.88
CA ALA A 161 1.75 3.39 26.67
C ALA A 161 2.60 2.16 26.31
N PRO A 162 3.93 2.22 26.50
CA PRO A 162 4.78 1.05 26.29
C PRO A 162 4.40 -0.08 27.27
N PRO A 163 4.25 -1.33 26.78
CA PRO A 163 3.93 -2.48 27.63
C PRO A 163 5.10 -2.82 28.57
N ALA A 164 4.85 -3.65 29.56
CA ALA A 164 5.85 -4.01 30.58
C ALA A 164 7.09 -4.70 29.99
N ASP A 165 6.96 -5.39 28.88
CA ASP A 165 8.04 -6.08 28.16
C ASP A 165 8.79 -5.18 27.15
N ALA A 166 8.41 -3.91 27.03
CA ALA A 166 9.15 -2.95 26.22
C ALA A 166 10.50 -2.60 26.86
N LYS A 167 11.55 -2.64 26.06
CA LYS A 167 12.88 -2.17 26.48
C LYS A 167 12.92 -0.65 26.53
N LYS A 168 13.80 -0.09 27.34
CA LYS A 168 14.02 1.37 27.45
C LYS A 168 15.49 1.71 27.36
N THR A 169 15.80 2.77 26.65
CA THR A 169 17.14 3.37 26.63
C THR A 169 17.31 4.35 27.80
N SER A 170 18.54 4.82 28.02
CA SER A 170 18.85 5.83 29.03
C SER A 170 18.18 7.18 28.76
N SER A 171 17.88 7.50 27.47
CA SER A 171 17.11 8.68 27.07
C SER A 171 15.61 8.54 27.36
N GLY A 172 15.13 7.36 27.77
CA GLY A 172 13.73 7.06 28.01
C GLY A 172 12.93 6.78 26.74
N LEU A 173 13.56 6.58 25.58
CA LEU A 173 12.93 5.95 24.41
C LEU A 173 12.55 4.52 24.80
N ALA A 174 11.26 4.17 24.66
CA ALA A 174 10.83 2.78 24.80
C ALA A 174 10.67 2.13 23.43
N TYR A 175 10.99 0.84 23.33
CA TYR A 175 10.92 0.12 22.07
C TYR A 175 10.63 -1.36 22.25
N LYS A 176 10.07 -1.98 21.20
CA LYS A 176 9.77 -3.41 21.14
C LYS A 176 9.98 -3.91 19.71
N THR A 177 10.68 -5.03 19.57
CA THR A 177 10.79 -5.72 18.27
C THR A 177 9.46 -6.40 17.95
N LEU A 178 8.88 -6.07 16.80
CA LEU A 178 7.65 -6.67 16.26
C LEU A 178 7.96 -7.80 15.27
N ARG A 179 9.07 -7.67 14.56
CA ARG A 179 9.60 -8.67 13.65
C ARG A 179 11.12 -8.56 13.62
N GLU A 180 11.80 -9.69 13.79
CA GLU A 180 13.25 -9.75 13.73
C GLU A 180 13.76 -9.44 12.31
N GLY A 181 14.90 -8.78 12.24
CA GLY A 181 15.60 -8.48 11.00
C GLY A 181 16.48 -9.66 10.55
N LYS A 182 17.20 -9.43 9.45
CA LYS A 182 18.15 -10.42 8.91
C LYS A 182 19.48 -10.44 9.69
N GLY A 183 19.62 -9.62 10.74
CA GLY A 183 20.87 -9.35 11.40
C GLY A 183 21.84 -8.48 10.55
N GLY A 184 23.05 -8.30 11.00
CA GLY A 184 24.08 -7.54 10.28
C GLY A 184 24.33 -6.14 10.82
N THR A 185 24.62 -5.21 9.93
CA THR A 185 25.03 -3.84 10.28
C THR A 185 23.84 -3.00 10.76
N HIS A 186 24.05 -2.24 11.82
CA HIS A 186 23.14 -1.19 12.28
C HIS A 186 23.47 0.14 11.57
N PRO A 187 22.45 0.99 11.29
CA PRO A 187 22.73 2.32 10.78
C PRO A 187 23.42 3.18 11.82
N THR A 188 24.19 4.14 11.36
CA THR A 188 24.77 5.21 12.17
C THR A 188 23.99 6.50 11.99
N LYS A 189 24.22 7.51 12.82
CA LYS A 189 23.60 8.82 12.68
C LYS A 189 23.81 9.45 11.28
N SER A 190 24.92 9.14 10.62
CA SER A 190 25.25 9.66 9.27
C SER A 190 24.71 8.82 8.13
N SER A 191 24.08 7.67 8.41
CA SER A 191 23.51 6.81 7.39
C SER A 191 22.27 7.41 6.75
N THR A 192 22.07 7.14 5.46
CA THR A 192 20.77 7.29 4.80
C THR A 192 20.01 5.97 4.96
N VAL A 193 18.80 6.03 5.49
CA VAL A 193 17.94 4.85 5.69
C VAL A 193 16.70 4.93 4.82
N THR A 194 16.21 3.75 4.42
CA THR A 194 14.93 3.59 3.73
C THR A 194 14.00 2.80 4.62
N VAL A 195 12.81 3.35 4.90
CA VAL A 195 11.86 2.76 5.85
C VAL A 195 10.42 2.79 5.34
N HIS A 196 9.61 1.83 5.80
CA HIS A 196 8.17 2.02 5.96
C HIS A 196 7.86 2.36 7.41
N TYR A 197 6.86 3.23 7.64
CA TYR A 197 6.45 3.59 8.98
C TYR A 197 4.98 4.00 9.05
N THR A 198 4.44 3.93 10.27
CA THR A 198 3.16 4.56 10.66
C THR A 198 3.32 5.17 12.04
N GLY A 199 2.80 6.39 12.22
CA GLY A 199 2.87 7.14 13.46
C GLY A 199 1.50 7.48 14.03
N TRP A 200 1.33 7.29 15.35
CA TRP A 200 0.11 7.59 16.10
C TRP A 200 0.42 8.47 17.31
N THR A 201 -0.57 9.23 17.73
CA THR A 201 -0.66 9.80 19.08
C THR A 201 -1.16 8.73 20.07
N THR A 202 -0.95 8.93 21.36
CA THR A 202 -1.29 7.94 22.39
C THR A 202 -2.81 7.70 22.56
N ASP A 203 -3.64 8.56 21.98
CA ASP A 203 -5.09 8.36 21.87
C ASP A 203 -5.49 7.49 20.64
N GLY A 204 -4.50 6.97 19.90
CA GLY A 204 -4.72 6.11 18.75
C GLY A 204 -4.96 6.81 17.42
N LYS A 205 -4.89 8.14 17.38
CA LYS A 205 -5.04 8.88 16.13
C LYS A 205 -3.77 8.77 15.29
N MET A 206 -3.87 8.15 14.11
CA MET A 206 -2.79 8.17 13.11
C MET A 206 -2.59 9.59 12.58
N PHE A 207 -1.34 10.05 12.52
CA PHE A 207 -1.01 11.38 12.00
C PHE A 207 -0.10 11.35 10.77
N ASP A 208 0.66 10.27 10.56
CA ASP A 208 1.51 10.12 9.37
C ASP A 208 1.82 8.66 9.09
N THR A 209 1.93 8.31 7.79
CA THR A 209 2.33 6.98 7.33
C THR A 209 2.91 7.02 5.93
N SER A 210 3.91 6.20 5.67
CA SER A 210 4.44 5.95 4.33
C SER A 210 3.66 4.85 3.59
N VAL A 211 2.98 3.97 4.32
CA VAL A 211 2.29 2.79 3.75
C VAL A 211 1.14 3.23 2.84
N ASP A 212 0.35 4.20 3.27
CA ASP A 212 -0.76 4.75 2.49
C ASP A 212 -0.31 5.47 1.21
N LYS A 213 0.96 5.91 1.17
CA LYS A 213 1.57 6.54 -0.01
C LYS A 213 2.09 5.51 -1.01
N GLY A 214 2.04 4.22 -0.65
CA GLY A 214 2.43 3.09 -1.51
C GLY A 214 3.94 2.97 -1.78
N ALA A 215 4.77 3.79 -1.12
CA ALA A 215 6.21 3.78 -1.30
C ALA A 215 6.96 4.07 0.00
N PRO A 216 8.08 3.37 0.27
CA PRO A 216 8.94 3.69 1.39
C PRO A 216 9.60 5.05 1.21
N ILE A 217 10.02 5.66 2.30
CA ILE A 217 10.75 6.94 2.30
C ILE A 217 12.22 6.72 2.64
N SER A 218 13.08 7.58 2.09
CA SER A 218 14.52 7.61 2.40
C SER A 218 14.92 8.98 2.92
N PHE A 219 15.76 9.02 3.98
CA PHE A 219 16.24 10.26 4.59
C PHE A 219 17.55 10.00 5.35
N GLY A 220 18.30 11.08 5.60
CA GLY A 220 19.45 11.07 6.51
C GLY A 220 18.98 10.88 7.96
N LEU A 221 19.55 9.90 8.67
CA LEU A 221 19.12 9.57 10.03
C LEU A 221 19.45 10.70 11.04
N GLY A 222 20.35 11.61 10.69
CA GLY A 222 20.65 12.82 11.46
C GLY A 222 19.65 13.96 11.29
N ASP A 223 18.74 13.90 10.31
CA ASP A 223 17.84 15.00 9.92
C ASP A 223 16.42 14.84 10.48
N VAL A 224 16.17 13.82 11.29
CA VAL A 224 14.86 13.49 11.86
C VAL A 224 14.82 13.75 13.38
N ILE A 225 13.68 13.54 14.01
CA ILE A 225 13.52 13.69 15.46
C ILE A 225 14.47 12.77 16.23
N ALA A 226 14.93 13.25 17.40
CA ALA A 226 15.95 12.53 18.18
C ALA A 226 15.59 11.08 18.50
N GLY A 227 14.31 10.80 18.78
CA GLY A 227 13.82 9.43 19.02
C GLY A 227 13.98 8.52 17.80
N TRP A 228 13.83 9.01 16.58
CA TRP A 228 14.10 8.26 15.37
C TRP A 228 15.60 8.05 15.15
N THR A 229 16.40 9.12 15.29
CA THR A 229 17.86 9.02 15.20
C THR A 229 18.40 7.97 16.17
N GLU A 230 17.89 7.91 17.40
CA GLU A 230 18.30 6.92 18.39
C GLU A 230 17.72 5.53 18.08
N GLY A 231 16.41 5.43 17.87
CA GLY A 231 15.70 4.16 17.75
C GLY A 231 16.09 3.36 16.51
N VAL A 232 16.22 4.01 15.35
CA VAL A 232 16.56 3.31 14.11
C VAL A 232 18.00 2.79 14.12
N GLN A 233 18.92 3.39 14.88
CA GLN A 233 20.26 2.83 15.09
C GLN A 233 20.27 1.50 15.86
N LEU A 234 19.17 1.14 16.53
CA LEU A 234 19.02 -0.16 17.19
C LEU A 234 18.58 -1.26 16.22
N MET A 235 18.14 -0.91 15.01
CA MET A 235 17.54 -1.82 14.04
C MET A 235 18.56 -2.42 13.09
N THR A 236 18.22 -3.59 12.54
CA THR A 236 18.89 -4.19 11.38
C THR A 236 17.96 -4.25 10.18
N VAL A 237 18.49 -4.41 8.95
CA VAL A 237 17.65 -4.47 7.73
C VAL A 237 16.66 -5.64 7.82
N GLY A 238 15.40 -5.35 7.48
CA GLY A 238 14.28 -6.28 7.55
C GLY A 238 13.59 -6.31 8.92
N GLU A 239 14.13 -5.63 9.94
CA GLU A 239 13.52 -5.55 11.24
C GLU A 239 12.33 -4.56 11.26
N LYS A 240 11.31 -4.90 12.04
CA LYS A 240 10.19 -4.00 12.36
C LYS A 240 10.15 -3.79 13.86
N MET A 241 10.23 -2.54 14.30
CA MET A 241 10.16 -2.15 15.70
C MET A 241 9.04 -1.15 15.96
N ARG A 242 8.50 -1.18 17.16
CA ARG A 242 7.64 -0.14 17.72
C ARG A 242 8.43 0.73 18.66
N PHE A 243 8.29 2.03 18.51
CA PHE A 243 8.90 3.05 19.35
C PHE A 243 7.83 3.89 20.05
N TRP A 244 7.97 4.09 21.36
CA TRP A 244 7.22 5.09 22.14
C TRP A 244 8.21 6.21 22.46
N ILE A 245 8.06 7.31 21.74
CA ILE A 245 9.01 8.43 21.74
C ILE A 245 8.48 9.52 22.66
N PRO A 246 9.09 9.79 23.82
CA PRO A 246 8.70 10.89 24.69
C PRO A 246 8.78 12.22 23.95
N GLU A 247 7.93 13.19 24.31
CA GLU A 247 7.82 14.49 23.62
C GLU A 247 9.17 15.20 23.47
N ARG A 248 10.06 15.12 24.47
CA ARG A 248 11.41 15.72 24.40
C ARG A 248 12.32 15.11 23.33
N LEU A 249 12.06 13.91 22.88
CA LEU A 249 12.75 13.22 21.78
C LEU A 249 11.95 13.27 20.46
N ALA A 250 10.72 13.79 20.50
CA ALA A 250 9.83 14.03 19.38
C ALA A 250 9.89 15.52 18.96
N TYR A 251 8.77 16.21 18.97
CA TYR A 251 8.67 17.60 18.52
C TYR A 251 8.85 18.64 19.64
N LYS A 252 9.18 18.23 20.86
CA LYS A 252 9.47 19.08 22.03
C LYS A 252 8.38 20.09 22.38
N GLY A 253 7.13 19.82 22.00
CA GLY A 253 6.01 20.75 22.17
C GLY A 253 5.98 21.92 21.18
N GLU A 254 6.95 22.03 20.28
CA GLU A 254 7.08 23.16 19.33
C GLU A 254 6.04 23.10 18.21
N ARG A 255 5.61 21.90 17.83
CA ARG A 255 4.60 21.68 16.78
C ARG A 255 3.75 20.45 17.05
N PRO A 256 2.52 20.36 16.47
CA PRO A 256 1.71 19.15 16.48
C PRO A 256 2.33 17.99 15.66
N PRO A 257 2.01 16.72 16.02
CA PRO A 257 1.29 16.35 17.25
C PRO A 257 2.17 16.52 18.51
N ARG A 258 1.52 16.87 19.63
CA ARG A 258 2.20 17.06 20.93
C ARG A 258 2.15 15.78 21.76
N GLY A 259 3.01 15.70 22.78
CA GLY A 259 3.06 14.55 23.69
C GLY A 259 3.92 13.41 23.15
N MET A 260 3.76 12.25 23.76
CA MET A 260 4.43 11.04 23.33
C MET A 260 3.88 10.60 21.97
N LEU A 261 4.79 10.21 21.08
CA LEU A 261 4.45 9.66 19.76
C LEU A 261 4.81 8.19 19.70
N VAL A 262 3.98 7.41 19.01
CA VAL A 262 4.18 5.98 18.80
C VAL A 262 4.40 5.72 17.33
N PHE A 263 5.44 4.98 16.98
CA PHE A 263 5.74 4.63 15.60
C PHE A 263 6.03 3.14 15.45
N ASP A 264 5.42 2.53 14.46
CA ASP A 264 5.92 1.28 13.88
C ASP A 264 6.83 1.63 12.72
N VAL A 265 8.06 1.14 12.75
CA VAL A 265 9.09 1.41 11.74
C VAL A 265 9.65 0.07 11.24
N GLU A 266 9.69 -0.09 9.93
CA GLU A 266 10.36 -1.20 9.25
C GLU A 266 11.57 -0.68 8.48
N LEU A 267 12.76 -1.16 8.80
CA LEU A 267 14.01 -0.77 8.14
C LEU A 267 14.25 -1.63 6.91
N LEU A 268 14.19 -1.04 5.73
CA LEU A 268 14.30 -1.74 4.44
C LEU A 268 15.71 -1.70 3.86
N ALA A 269 16.43 -0.58 4.03
CA ALA A 269 17.79 -0.45 3.53
C ALA A 269 18.60 0.58 4.34
N ILE A 270 19.93 0.42 4.31
CA ILE A 270 20.93 1.33 4.87
C ILE A 270 21.89 1.69 3.73
N LYS A 271 22.21 2.98 3.59
CA LYS A 271 23.21 3.53 2.65
C LYS A 271 24.19 4.43 3.37
#